data_4df31d28974c64610fe2051da011edcd
#
_entry.id   4df31d28974c64610fe2051da011edcd
#
_cell.length_a   1.000
_cell.length_b   1.000
_cell.length_c   1.000
_cell.angle_alpha   90.00
_cell.angle_beta   90.00
_cell.angle_gamma   90.00
#
_symmetry.space_group_name_H-M   'P 1'
#
loop_
_entity.id
_entity.type
_entity.pdbx_description
1 polymer ?
#
loop_
_entity_poly.entity_id
_entity_poly.type
_entity_poly.pdbx_seq_one_letter_code
_entity_poly.pdbx_strand_id
1 'polypeptide(L)' 'MEVQLITTKQALTACILCQDLSRGYIPIYLFRYDPKEKYIFILAGETVEIKIFEDGNWRFL' A
#
# COMPACT_ATOMS: atom_id res chain seq x y z
N MET A 1 14.25 9.02 -14.45
CA MET A 1 13.37 8.51 -13.38
C MET A 1 12.14 7.88 -14.02
N GLU A 2 11.88 6.64 -13.67
CA GLU A 2 10.67 5.97 -14.16
C GLU A 2 9.44 6.42 -13.39
N VAL A 3 8.36 6.60 -14.13
CA VAL A 3 7.08 6.93 -13.53
C VAL A 3 6.35 5.63 -13.22
N GLN A 4 6.01 5.43 -11.96
CA GLN A 4 5.20 4.31 -11.54
C GLN A 4 3.75 4.59 -11.93
N LEU A 5 3.06 3.59 -12.46
CA LEU A 5 1.68 3.75 -12.91
C LEU A 5 0.67 3.46 -11.81
N ILE A 6 0.91 4.02 -10.64
CA ILE A 6 0.00 3.94 -9.51
C ILE A 6 -1.21 4.83 -9.80
N THR A 7 -2.42 4.28 -9.64
CA THR A 7 -3.63 5.08 -9.87
C THR A 7 -3.84 6.08 -8.74
N THR A 8 -4.61 7.14 -9.02
CA THR A 8 -4.97 8.11 -8.00
C THR A 8 -5.70 7.45 -6.83
N LYS A 9 -6.59 6.52 -7.13
CA LYS A 9 -7.35 5.79 -6.09
C LYS A 9 -6.42 4.95 -5.22
N GLN A 10 -5.45 4.27 -5.82
CA GLN A 10 -4.44 3.54 -5.06
C GLN A 10 -3.62 4.46 -4.17
N ALA A 11 -3.22 5.60 -4.70
CA ALA A 11 -2.40 6.55 -3.95
C ALA A 11 -3.16 7.08 -2.73
N LEU A 12 -4.43 7.42 -2.91
CA LEU A 12 -5.27 7.90 -1.80
C LEU A 12 -5.42 6.83 -0.73
N THR A 13 -5.75 5.60 -1.14
CA THR A 13 -5.88 4.49 -0.21
C THR A 13 -4.58 4.24 0.54
N ALA A 14 -3.46 4.24 -0.18
CA ALA A 14 -2.14 4.03 0.43
C ALA A 14 -1.84 5.10 1.47
N CYS A 15 -2.14 6.36 1.17
CA CYS A 15 -1.92 7.45 2.12
C CYS A 15 -2.75 7.27 3.38
N ILE A 16 -4.03 6.91 3.23
CA ILE A 16 -4.93 6.69 4.36
C ILE A 16 -4.43 5.54 5.23
N LEU A 17 -4.10 4.42 4.61
CA LEU A 17 -3.64 3.24 5.35
C LEU A 17 -2.31 3.48 6.04
N CYS A 18 -1.38 4.14 5.37
CA CYS A 18 -0.09 4.46 5.97
C CYS A 18 -0.24 5.42 7.14
N GLN A 19 -1.17 6.37 7.04
CA GLN A 19 -1.46 7.28 8.12
C GLN A 19 -2.01 6.54 9.34
N ASP A 20 -2.92 5.59 9.11
CA ASP A 20 -3.47 4.77 10.19
C ASP A 20 -2.40 3.91 10.86
N LEU A 21 -1.52 3.30 10.06
CA LEU A 21 -0.40 2.52 10.59
C LEU A 21 0.50 3.42 11.45
N SER A 22 0.78 4.61 10.96
CA SER A 22 1.63 5.57 11.66
C SER A 22 1.02 6.00 12.99
N ARG A 23 -0.30 6.20 13.04
CA ARG A 23 -0.99 6.54 14.28
C ARG A 23 -0.87 5.45 15.33
N GLY A 24 -0.83 4.20 14.89
CA GLY A 24 -0.65 3.06 15.78
C GLY A 24 0.82 2.75 16.08
N TYR A 25 1.75 3.59 15.60
CA TYR A 25 3.18 3.36 15.74
C TYR A 25 3.61 2.02 15.15
N ILE A 26 2.94 1.58 14.09
CA ILE A 26 3.28 0.35 13.38
C ILE A 26 4.24 0.70 12.25
N PRO A 27 5.48 0.23 12.29
CA PRO A 27 6.45 0.58 11.25
C PRO A 27 6.12 -0.09 9.92
N ILE A 28 6.38 0.63 8.85
CA ILE A 28 6.23 0.09 7.50
C ILE A 28 7.60 -0.42 7.07
N TYR A 29 7.71 -1.73 6.83
CA TYR A 29 8.97 -2.35 6.43
C TYR A 29 9.13 -2.43 4.93
N LEU A 30 8.02 -2.53 4.19
CA LEU A 30 8.06 -2.65 2.76
C LEU A 30 6.83 -1.98 2.17
N PHE A 31 7.05 -1.15 1.17
CA PHE A 31 6.01 -0.50 0.40
C PHE A 31 6.44 -0.59 -1.05
N ARG A 32 5.77 -1.40 -1.85
CA ARG A 32 6.15 -1.53 -3.26
C ARG A 32 4.93 -1.71 -4.16
N TYR A 33 5.10 -1.20 -5.37
CA TYR A 33 4.13 -1.35 -6.43
C TYR A 33 4.59 -2.47 -7.36
N ASP A 34 3.69 -3.40 -7.68
CA ASP A 34 3.95 -4.47 -8.64
C ASP A 34 3.39 -4.05 -10.00
N PRO A 35 4.25 -3.71 -10.96
CA PRO A 35 3.78 -3.25 -12.27
C PRO A 35 3.13 -4.34 -13.12
N LYS A 36 3.39 -5.60 -12.84
CA LYS A 36 2.77 -6.72 -13.54
C LYS A 36 1.32 -6.90 -13.11
N GLU A 37 1.12 -7.00 -11.81
CA GLU A 37 -0.20 -7.25 -11.24
C GLU A 37 -0.93 -5.98 -10.90
N LYS A 38 -0.23 -4.84 -10.94
CA LYS A 38 -0.78 -3.50 -10.75
C LYS A 38 -1.42 -3.31 -9.39
N TYR A 39 -0.77 -3.81 -8.36
CA TYR A 39 -1.21 -3.58 -6.99
C TYR A 39 -0.05 -3.04 -6.14
N ILE A 40 -0.42 -2.39 -5.03
CA ILE A 40 0.55 -1.97 -4.04
C ILE A 40 0.55 -3.00 -2.91
N PHE A 41 1.74 -3.41 -2.50
CA PHE A 41 1.92 -4.30 -1.36
C PHE A 41 2.57 -3.54 -0.22
N ILE A 42 1.99 -3.64 0.97
CA ILE A 42 2.54 -3.03 2.18
C ILE A 42 2.77 -4.11 3.22
N LEU A 43 3.99 -4.17 3.75
CA LEU A 43 4.31 -5.02 4.89
C LEU A 43 4.59 -4.10 6.07
N ALA A 44 3.85 -4.25 7.15
CA ALA A 44 3.96 -3.40 8.32
C ALA A 44 3.90 -4.24 9.60
N GLY A 45 4.58 -3.77 10.64
CA GLY A 45 4.67 -4.52 11.88
C GLY A 45 5.25 -5.91 11.63
N GLU A 46 4.84 -6.88 12.45
CA GLU A 46 5.33 -8.24 12.27
C GLU A 46 4.45 -9.08 11.36
N THR A 47 3.18 -8.74 11.27
CA THR A 47 2.22 -9.63 10.60
C THR A 47 1.22 -8.92 9.69
N VAL A 48 1.31 -7.61 9.55
CA VAL A 48 0.34 -6.86 8.75
C VAL A 48 0.79 -6.84 7.30
N GLU A 49 0.02 -7.47 6.44
CA GLU A 49 0.25 -7.47 4.99
C GLU A 49 -0.99 -6.94 4.32
N ILE A 50 -0.83 -5.93 3.49
CA ILE A 50 -1.94 -5.24 2.83
C ILE A 50 -1.70 -5.23 1.33
N LYS A 51 -2.76 -5.47 0.58
CA LYS A 51 -2.74 -5.40 -0.88
C LYS A 51 -3.79 -4.37 -1.32
N ILE A 52 -3.35 -3.39 -2.12
CA ILE A 52 -4.20 -2.32 -2.63
C ILE A 52 -4.33 -2.46 -4.13
N PHE A 53 -5.57 -2.59 -4.60
CA PHE A 53 -5.87 -2.81 -6.02
C PHE A 53 -6.01 -1.49 -6.78
N GLU A 54 -6.04 -1.58 -8.10
CA GLU A 54 -6.09 -0.41 -8.98
C GLU A 54 -7.27 0.53 -8.70
N ASP A 55 -8.39 -0.04 -8.29
CA ASP A 55 -9.60 0.73 -8.00
C ASP A 55 -9.62 1.36 -6.60
N GLY A 56 -8.53 1.17 -5.85
CA GLY A 56 -8.42 1.70 -4.51
C GLY A 56 -8.95 0.76 -3.42
N ASN A 57 -9.56 -0.35 -3.80
CA ASN A 57 -9.95 -1.37 -2.83
C ASN A 57 -8.71 -2.04 -2.26
N TRP A 58 -8.80 -2.51 -1.03
CA TRP A 58 -7.67 -3.13 -0.36
C TRP A 58 -8.14 -4.24 0.57
N ARG A 59 -7.21 -5.10 0.96
CA ARG A 59 -7.51 -6.14 1.93
C ARG A 59 -6.24 -6.59 2.63
N PHE A 60 -6.42 -7.18 3.79
CA PHE A 60 -5.34 -7.88 4.49
C PHE A 60 -5.12 -9.25 3.84
N LEU A 61 -3.88 -9.66 3.81
CA LEU A 61 -3.51 -10.99 3.30
C LEU A 61 -3.35 -11.98 4.44
#